data_74c569009ad58f18b3ea90f65b4cefbc
#
_entry.id   74c569009ad58f18b3ea90f65b4cefbc
#
_cell.length_a   1.000
_cell.length_b   1.000
_cell.length_c   1.000
_cell.angle_alpha   90.00
_cell.angle_beta   90.00
_cell.angle_gamma   90.00
#
_symmetry.space_group_name_H-M   'P 1'
#
loop_
_entity.id
_entity.type
_entity.pdbx_description
1 polymer ?
#
loop_
_entity_poly.entity_id
_entity_poly.type
_entity_poly.pdbx_seq_one_letter_code
_entity_poly.pdbx_strand_id
1 'polypeptide(L)'
;MKKNLLTACMLVCMATMNAQNEPFLLDLSDNNITYNENNVWDGIYGNDNFEADGYIFSHIAPYGPGYYEGFLPSRNTDNANHYDAAGWTANQWGCMAQGGVDMSSEDLSRADAIIGKPFMINYFSAYSLTPDSYGTSYITMSNNSTFVPQGIYVCNSPWGYYGTTEGDGFARPLTNEGDYYKITFNGVNIKQGTTHSIDFYLAEYLREDRNKDGIINSDDNYTNDHWAWCDLHEMGDVDVIYITMDSSDQGEFGMNTSTIVCLDGLSCYIRGSVNDTPDNNNNIFAANGMIYTSFDKEQTITLYNTAGMAISTYRVAAGTHIIDAHNIARGIYFVQHSYGVAKIIL
;
A
#
# COMPACT_ATOMS: atom_id res chain seq x y z
N MET A 1 62.35 -14.68 -35.60
CA MET A 1 61.74 -14.12 -34.41
C MET A 1 60.40 -13.46 -34.78
N LYS A 2 59.29 -14.15 -34.60
CA LYS A 2 57.95 -13.59 -34.84
C LYS A 2 57.29 -13.36 -33.48
N LYS A 3 57.00 -12.12 -33.15
CA LYS A 3 56.25 -11.73 -31.95
C LYS A 3 54.78 -11.96 -32.22
N ASN A 4 54.18 -12.89 -31.51
CA ASN A 4 52.73 -13.06 -31.48
C ASN A 4 52.14 -12.01 -30.53
N LEU A 5 51.35 -11.12 -31.09
CA LEU A 5 50.54 -10.17 -30.35
C LEU A 5 49.20 -10.86 -29.99
N LEU A 6 49.06 -11.22 -28.73
CA LEU A 6 47.82 -11.79 -28.19
C LEU A 6 46.86 -10.62 -27.95
N THR A 7 45.88 -10.45 -28.82
CA THR A 7 44.77 -9.53 -28.62
C THR A 7 43.77 -10.19 -27.66
N ALA A 8 43.78 -9.78 -26.41
CA ALA A 8 42.74 -10.15 -25.44
C ALA A 8 41.46 -9.42 -25.78
N CYS A 9 40.51 -10.10 -26.36
CA CYS A 9 39.13 -9.65 -26.47
C CYS A 9 38.52 -9.65 -25.07
N MET A 10 38.49 -8.46 -24.39
CA MET A 10 37.65 -8.25 -23.22
C MET A 10 36.20 -8.22 -23.70
N LEU A 11 35.52 -9.34 -23.50
CA LEU A 11 34.05 -9.40 -23.57
C LEU A 11 33.52 -8.62 -22.38
N VAL A 12 33.24 -7.32 -22.57
CA VAL A 12 32.45 -6.55 -21.62
C VAL A 12 31.02 -7.06 -21.73
N CYS A 13 30.64 -7.99 -20.86
CA CYS A 13 29.22 -8.22 -20.57
C CYS A 13 28.66 -6.90 -20.04
N MET A 14 28.05 -6.11 -20.92
CA MET A 14 27.11 -5.11 -20.51
C MET A 14 25.91 -5.86 -19.92
N ALA A 15 25.95 -6.12 -18.61
CA ALA A 15 24.75 -6.32 -17.85
C ALA A 15 24.00 -4.98 -17.99
N THR A 16 22.96 -4.94 -18.80
CA THR A 16 21.95 -3.91 -18.73
C THR A 16 21.32 -4.07 -17.34
N MET A 17 21.90 -3.43 -16.35
CA MET A 17 21.19 -3.17 -15.10
C MET A 17 20.05 -2.22 -15.48
N ASN A 18 18.88 -2.77 -15.76
CA ASN A 18 17.66 -2.03 -15.54
C ASN A 18 17.75 -1.63 -14.05
N ALA A 19 17.98 -0.37 -13.78
CA ALA A 19 17.75 0.17 -12.47
C ALA A 19 16.23 0.01 -12.26
N GLN A 20 15.81 -1.13 -11.71
CA GLN A 20 14.49 -1.25 -11.14
C GLN A 20 14.49 -0.25 -10.01
N ASN A 21 13.66 0.80 -10.14
CA ASN A 21 13.32 1.63 -9.01
C ASN A 21 12.80 0.66 -7.94
N GLU A 22 13.42 0.67 -6.76
CA GLU A 22 12.83 -0.04 -5.64
C GLU A 22 11.45 0.55 -5.40
N PRO A 23 10.43 -0.28 -5.16
CA PRO A 23 9.11 0.25 -4.86
C PRO A 23 9.17 1.05 -3.57
N PHE A 24 8.45 2.16 -3.53
CA PHE A 24 8.26 2.92 -2.31
C PHE A 24 7.41 2.06 -1.35
N LEU A 25 7.87 1.89 -0.14
CA LEU A 25 7.19 1.18 0.93
C LEU A 25 6.70 2.18 1.97
N LEU A 26 5.38 2.28 2.15
CA LEU A 26 4.77 3.16 3.14
C LEU A 26 5.05 2.62 4.55
N ASP A 27 5.71 3.42 5.39
CA ASP A 27 5.90 3.17 6.82
C ASP A 27 5.30 4.31 7.64
N LEU A 28 4.22 4.05 8.35
CA LEU A 28 3.51 5.04 9.16
C LEU A 28 4.31 5.53 10.38
N SER A 29 5.41 4.85 10.74
CA SER A 29 6.26 5.25 11.86
C SER A 29 6.94 6.61 11.65
N ASP A 30 7.22 6.96 10.40
CA ASP A 30 7.90 8.22 10.03
C ASP A 30 6.93 9.42 9.91
N ASN A 31 5.63 9.17 10.06
CA ASN A 31 4.60 10.21 10.00
C ASN A 31 4.30 10.76 11.39
N ASN A 32 4.17 12.09 11.52
CA ASN A 32 3.83 12.76 12.77
C ASN A 32 2.34 12.59 13.09
N ILE A 33 1.91 11.37 13.39
CA ILE A 33 0.53 11.05 13.71
C ILE A 33 0.26 11.34 15.18
N THR A 34 -0.77 12.11 15.47
CA THR A 34 -1.28 12.30 16.83
C THR A 34 -2.38 11.29 17.14
N TYR A 35 -2.39 10.76 18.37
CA TYR A 35 -3.26 9.67 18.79
C TYR A 35 -4.11 10.08 19.99
N ASN A 36 -5.36 9.65 20.00
CA ASN A 36 -6.28 9.81 21.13
C ASN A 36 -6.05 8.75 22.22
N GLU A 37 -6.91 8.71 23.22
CA GLU A 37 -6.85 7.77 24.36
C GLU A 37 -6.97 6.29 23.97
N ASN A 38 -7.59 5.99 22.83
CA ASN A 38 -7.71 4.63 22.28
C ASN A 38 -6.49 4.23 21.43
N ASN A 39 -5.45 5.06 21.37
CA ASN A 39 -4.28 4.89 20.49
C ASN A 39 -4.62 4.81 19.00
N VAL A 40 -5.70 5.47 18.58
CA VAL A 40 -6.04 5.70 17.18
C VAL A 40 -5.87 7.17 16.83
N TRP A 41 -5.70 7.47 15.56
CA TRP A 41 -5.56 8.84 15.05
C TRP A 41 -6.64 9.76 15.63
N ASP A 42 -6.24 10.91 16.12
CA ASP A 42 -7.15 11.86 16.78
C ASP A 42 -8.11 12.57 15.82
N GLY A 43 -7.85 12.52 14.50
CA GLY A 43 -8.76 13.00 13.45
C GLY A 43 -9.96 12.11 13.17
N ILE A 44 -10.11 10.97 13.86
CA ILE A 44 -11.14 9.94 13.62
C ILE A 44 -12.58 10.46 13.47
N TYR A 45 -12.94 11.55 14.12
CA TYR A 45 -14.30 12.12 14.04
C TYR A 45 -14.37 13.37 13.16
N GLY A 46 -13.31 13.63 12.39
CA GLY A 46 -13.29 14.61 11.31
C GLY A 46 -13.82 14.05 9.99
N ASN A 47 -13.84 14.92 8.98
CA ASN A 47 -14.15 14.53 7.60
C ASN A 47 -12.97 14.77 6.66
N ASP A 48 -11.76 14.87 7.22
CA ASP A 48 -10.54 15.05 6.47
C ASP A 48 -9.92 13.68 6.19
N ASN A 49 -9.48 13.44 4.97
CA ASN A 49 -8.73 12.26 4.62
C ASN A 49 -7.43 12.20 5.43
N PHE A 50 -6.94 10.99 5.68
CA PHE A 50 -5.60 10.82 6.20
C PHE A 50 -4.59 10.86 5.06
N GLU A 51 -3.52 11.64 5.21
CA GLU A 51 -2.46 11.76 4.21
C GLU A 51 -1.12 11.30 4.78
N ALA A 52 -0.43 10.44 4.04
CA ALA A 52 0.93 9.99 4.36
C ALA A 52 1.74 9.78 3.08
N ASP A 53 2.94 10.35 3.03
CA ASP A 53 3.92 10.17 1.94
C ASP A 53 3.37 10.38 0.52
N GLY A 54 2.42 11.31 0.40
CA GLY A 54 1.79 11.64 -0.88
C GLY A 54 0.60 10.76 -1.24
N TYR A 55 0.25 9.76 -0.42
CA TYR A 55 -1.00 9.02 -0.53
C TYR A 55 -2.12 9.72 0.24
N ILE A 56 -3.31 9.67 -0.33
CA ILE A 56 -4.57 10.02 0.33
C ILE A 56 -5.30 8.72 0.66
N PHE A 57 -5.57 8.52 1.92
CA PHE A 57 -6.44 7.47 2.44
C PHE A 57 -7.77 8.09 2.82
N SER A 58 -8.82 7.69 2.15
CA SER A 58 -10.16 8.26 2.38
C SER A 58 -10.64 8.02 3.81
N HIS A 59 -11.25 9.03 4.40
CA HIS A 59 -11.82 8.97 5.73
C HIS A 59 -13.01 9.92 5.84
N ILE A 60 -14.06 9.50 6.52
CA ILE A 60 -15.24 10.32 6.82
C ILE A 60 -15.90 9.86 8.12
N ALA A 61 -16.41 10.82 8.89
CA ALA A 61 -17.26 10.57 10.05
C ALA A 61 -18.66 11.18 9.82
N PRO A 62 -19.49 10.56 8.97
CA PRO A 62 -20.71 11.18 8.44
C PRO A 62 -21.78 11.47 9.51
N TYR A 63 -21.70 10.78 10.63
CA TYR A 63 -22.67 10.92 11.73
C TYR A 63 -22.06 11.52 13.00
N GLY A 64 -20.84 12.04 12.93
CA GLY A 64 -20.11 12.61 14.06
C GLY A 64 -19.51 11.54 15.00
N PRO A 65 -19.24 11.89 16.27
CA PRO A 65 -18.56 10.98 17.19
C PRO A 65 -19.24 9.61 17.35
N GLY A 66 -18.47 8.54 17.25
CA GLY A 66 -18.92 7.15 17.43
C GLY A 66 -19.04 6.33 16.15
N TYR A 67 -18.91 6.95 14.97
CA TYR A 67 -18.94 6.22 13.71
C TYR A 67 -18.02 6.88 12.68
N TYR A 68 -17.27 6.06 11.96
CA TYR A 68 -16.43 6.49 10.84
C TYR A 68 -16.48 5.46 9.72
N GLU A 69 -16.05 5.83 8.54
CA GLU A 69 -15.82 4.96 7.39
C GLU A 69 -14.48 5.31 6.76
N GLY A 70 -13.86 4.34 6.10
CA GLY A 70 -12.56 4.53 5.46
C GLY A 70 -11.39 4.20 6.36
N PHE A 71 -10.28 4.88 6.17
CA PHE A 71 -9.00 4.54 6.80
C PHE A 71 -8.73 5.31 8.09
N LEU A 72 -8.10 4.62 9.03
CA LEU A 72 -7.78 5.13 10.35
C LEU A 72 -6.43 4.59 10.83
N PRO A 73 -5.38 5.41 10.98
CA PRO A 73 -4.14 4.98 11.63
C PRO A 73 -4.37 4.57 13.09
N SER A 74 -3.80 3.45 13.47
CA SER A 74 -3.85 2.91 14.84
C SER A 74 -2.47 2.41 15.27
N ARG A 75 -2.19 2.48 16.57
CA ARG A 75 -1.10 1.80 17.26
C ARG A 75 -1.60 1.02 18.47
N ASN A 76 -2.90 0.71 18.47
CA ASN A 76 -3.51 -0.04 19.57
C ASN A 76 -3.00 -1.49 19.56
N THR A 77 -2.55 -1.98 20.72
CA THR A 77 -1.93 -3.32 20.89
C THR A 77 -2.89 -4.36 21.44
N ASP A 78 -4.15 -3.98 21.71
CA ASP A 78 -5.14 -4.90 22.26
C ASP A 78 -5.72 -5.79 21.17
N ASN A 79 -5.48 -7.09 21.26
CA ASN A 79 -6.01 -8.10 20.35
C ASN A 79 -6.94 -9.10 21.05
N ALA A 80 -7.31 -8.85 22.32
CA ALA A 80 -8.22 -9.73 23.06
C ALA A 80 -9.68 -9.55 22.62
N ASN A 81 -10.50 -10.59 22.84
CA ASN A 81 -11.94 -10.49 22.62
C ASN A 81 -12.63 -9.79 23.79
N HIS A 82 -13.18 -8.63 23.54
CA HIS A 82 -13.93 -7.84 24.52
C HIS A 82 -15.44 -7.79 24.23
N TYR A 83 -15.94 -8.58 23.29
CA TYR A 83 -17.34 -8.51 22.87
C TYR A 83 -18.32 -8.66 24.03
N ASP A 84 -18.12 -9.64 24.91
CA ASP A 84 -18.99 -9.91 26.06
C ASP A 84 -19.04 -8.75 27.08
N ALA A 85 -17.94 -7.98 27.16
CA ALA A 85 -17.83 -6.89 28.13
C ALA A 85 -18.38 -5.54 27.61
N ALA A 86 -18.21 -5.24 26.32
CA ALA A 86 -18.47 -3.91 25.75
C ALA A 86 -19.12 -3.95 24.36
N GLY A 87 -19.44 -5.12 23.85
CA GLY A 87 -20.06 -5.29 22.53
C GLY A 87 -19.07 -5.10 21.39
N TRP A 88 -19.61 -4.99 20.16
CA TRP A 88 -18.84 -4.94 18.92
C TRP A 88 -17.86 -3.75 18.85
N THR A 89 -18.14 -2.63 19.50
CA THR A 89 -17.27 -1.45 19.48
C THR A 89 -15.94 -1.67 20.20
N ALA A 90 -15.83 -2.66 21.08
CA ALA A 90 -14.62 -2.90 21.87
C ALA A 90 -13.47 -3.51 21.05
N ASN A 91 -13.76 -4.21 19.96
CA ASN A 91 -12.80 -4.97 19.18
C ASN A 91 -12.34 -4.24 17.89
N GLN A 92 -12.61 -2.95 17.75
CA GLN A 92 -12.43 -2.26 16.47
C GLN A 92 -11.09 -1.52 16.29
N TRP A 93 -10.28 -1.36 17.36
CA TRP A 93 -9.12 -0.47 17.34
C TRP A 93 -7.77 -1.17 17.14
N GLY A 94 -7.69 -2.45 17.39
CA GLY A 94 -6.47 -3.25 17.32
C GLY A 94 -6.34 -4.05 16.03
N CYS A 95 -5.20 -4.76 15.90
CA CYS A 95 -5.03 -5.86 14.96
C CYS A 95 -4.57 -7.12 15.69
N MET A 96 -4.81 -8.29 15.13
CA MET A 96 -4.40 -9.57 15.75
C MET A 96 -2.89 -9.65 15.97
N ALA A 97 -2.10 -8.98 15.14
CA ALA A 97 -0.64 -8.90 15.24
C ALA A 97 -0.12 -7.89 16.28
N GLN A 98 -0.99 -7.09 16.94
CA GLN A 98 -0.66 -6.15 18.02
C GLN A 98 0.26 -4.98 17.64
N GLY A 99 0.40 -4.66 16.38
CA GLY A 99 1.24 -3.58 15.87
C GLY A 99 1.51 -3.71 14.39
N GLY A 100 2.18 -2.73 13.80
CA GLY A 100 2.54 -2.68 12.40
C GLY A 100 3.56 -3.76 12.02
N VAL A 101 3.61 -4.09 10.74
CA VAL A 101 4.49 -5.12 10.19
C VAL A 101 5.98 -4.78 10.42
N ASP A 102 6.78 -5.77 10.75
CA ASP A 102 8.24 -5.67 10.66
C ASP A 102 8.66 -5.81 9.20
N MET A 103 9.03 -4.67 8.59
CA MET A 103 9.42 -4.61 7.18
C MET A 103 10.71 -5.37 6.86
N SER A 104 11.42 -5.86 7.88
CA SER A 104 12.60 -6.71 7.72
C SER A 104 12.28 -8.21 7.70
N SER A 105 11.01 -8.57 7.85
CA SER A 105 10.57 -9.98 7.86
C SER A 105 10.84 -10.64 6.50
N GLU A 106 11.46 -11.81 6.52
CA GLU A 106 11.77 -12.57 5.31
C GLU A 106 10.58 -13.40 4.82
N ASP A 107 9.70 -13.83 5.72
CA ASP A 107 8.48 -14.57 5.38
C ASP A 107 7.31 -13.63 5.13
N LEU A 108 7.05 -13.33 3.86
CA LEU A 108 5.95 -12.46 3.47
C LEU A 108 4.56 -13.06 3.75
N SER A 109 4.46 -14.40 3.85
CA SER A 109 3.18 -15.08 4.11
C SER A 109 2.79 -15.03 5.59
N ARG A 110 3.78 -14.84 6.48
CA ARG A 110 3.63 -14.72 7.93
C ARG A 110 4.69 -13.76 8.50
N ALA A 111 4.56 -12.49 8.13
CA ALA A 111 5.51 -11.48 8.59
C ALA A 111 5.33 -11.16 10.07
N ASP A 112 6.44 -10.90 10.73
CA ASP A 112 6.47 -10.48 12.13
C ASP A 112 5.86 -9.08 12.29
N ALA A 113 5.44 -8.76 13.52
CA ALA A 113 4.95 -7.43 13.89
C ALA A 113 5.88 -6.76 14.91
N ILE A 114 5.97 -5.45 14.83
CA ILE A 114 6.57 -4.61 15.88
C ILE A 114 5.44 -4.09 16.77
N ILE A 115 5.39 -4.56 18.00
CA ILE A 115 4.32 -4.21 18.95
C ILE A 115 4.22 -2.69 19.13
N GLY A 116 3.01 -2.16 18.93
CA GLY A 116 2.73 -0.72 19.05
C GLY A 116 3.25 0.15 17.89
N LYS A 117 3.90 -0.44 16.87
CA LYS A 117 4.16 0.25 15.62
C LYS A 117 2.83 0.63 14.96
N PRO A 118 2.68 1.83 14.36
CA PRO A 118 1.48 2.22 13.65
C PRO A 118 1.16 1.30 12.47
N PHE A 119 -0.14 1.10 12.24
CA PHE A 119 -0.73 0.41 11.10
C PHE A 119 -2.04 1.11 10.73
N MET A 120 -2.62 0.74 9.60
CA MET A 120 -3.89 1.30 9.12
C MET A 120 -5.03 0.34 9.44
N ILE A 121 -6.12 0.86 9.99
CA ILE A 121 -7.42 0.19 10.02
C ILE A 121 -8.24 0.71 8.85
N ASN A 122 -8.97 -0.15 8.17
CA ASN A 122 -10.01 0.25 7.21
C ASN A 122 -11.38 -0.25 7.68
N TYR A 123 -12.36 0.64 7.71
CA TYR A 123 -13.76 0.30 7.88
C TYR A 123 -14.49 0.47 6.54
N PHE A 124 -14.80 -0.64 5.91
CA PHE A 124 -15.56 -0.68 4.67
C PHE A 124 -17.05 -0.52 4.92
N SER A 125 -17.70 0.41 4.20
CA SER A 125 -19.15 0.60 4.21
C SER A 125 -19.74 0.26 2.84
N ALA A 126 -20.51 -0.82 2.77
CA ALA A 126 -21.21 -1.20 1.55
C ALA A 126 -22.28 -0.18 1.14
N TYR A 127 -22.81 0.57 2.09
CA TYR A 127 -23.83 1.61 1.85
C TYR A 127 -23.29 2.85 1.14
N SER A 128 -22.00 3.10 1.25
CA SER A 128 -21.32 4.24 0.63
C SER A 128 -20.80 3.92 -0.78
N LEU A 129 -20.80 2.64 -1.17
CA LEU A 129 -20.37 2.20 -2.49
C LEU A 129 -21.54 2.34 -3.47
N THR A 130 -21.34 3.09 -4.55
CA THR A 130 -22.29 3.23 -5.65
C THR A 130 -21.61 2.93 -6.99
N PRO A 131 -22.37 2.65 -8.08
CA PRO A 131 -21.76 2.41 -9.39
C PRO A 131 -20.87 3.53 -9.91
N ASP A 132 -21.10 4.77 -9.44
CA ASP A 132 -20.38 5.97 -9.88
C ASP A 132 -19.38 6.49 -8.81
N SER A 133 -19.08 5.69 -7.78
CA SER A 133 -18.23 6.10 -6.67
C SER A 133 -17.38 4.91 -6.16
N TYR A 134 -16.19 5.23 -5.64
CA TYR A 134 -15.31 4.24 -4.98
C TYR A 134 -15.68 4.01 -3.50
N GLY A 135 -16.85 4.49 -3.07
CA GLY A 135 -17.25 4.46 -1.65
C GLY A 135 -16.37 5.35 -0.78
N THR A 136 -16.20 4.93 0.47
CA THR A 136 -15.43 5.64 1.49
C THR A 136 -14.13 4.94 1.87
N SER A 137 -13.75 3.87 1.16
CA SER A 137 -12.55 3.06 1.42
C SER A 137 -11.66 3.03 0.17
N TYR A 138 -10.99 4.16 -0.15
CA TYR A 138 -10.11 4.25 -1.31
C TYR A 138 -8.76 4.90 -1.00
N ILE A 139 -7.76 4.56 -1.79
CA ILE A 139 -6.39 5.10 -1.75
C ILE A 139 -6.11 5.74 -3.10
N THR A 140 -5.58 6.96 -3.11
CA THR A 140 -5.15 7.67 -4.30
C THR A 140 -3.91 8.52 -4.01
N MET A 141 -3.34 9.14 -5.04
CA MET A 141 -2.20 10.06 -4.87
C MET A 141 -2.68 11.51 -4.74
N SER A 142 -2.11 12.27 -3.82
CA SER A 142 -2.43 13.68 -3.58
C SER A 142 -2.15 14.59 -4.78
N ASN A 143 -1.25 14.17 -5.67
CA ASN A 143 -0.91 14.88 -6.89
C ASN A 143 -1.66 14.36 -8.12
N ASN A 144 -2.66 13.48 -7.95
CA ASN A 144 -3.42 12.81 -9.01
C ASN A 144 -2.55 12.03 -10.02
N SER A 145 -1.35 11.58 -9.63
CA SER A 145 -0.55 10.69 -10.47
C SER A 145 -1.02 9.25 -10.35
N THR A 146 -0.74 8.45 -11.37
CA THR A 146 -0.88 7.00 -11.30
C THR A 146 0.25 6.39 -10.46
N PHE A 147 -0.01 5.22 -9.90
CA PHE A 147 0.99 4.41 -9.21
C PHE A 147 0.82 2.94 -9.59
N VAL A 148 1.88 2.14 -9.40
CA VAL A 148 1.88 0.70 -9.69
C VAL A 148 2.00 -0.05 -8.38
N PRO A 149 0.90 -0.53 -7.78
CA PRO A 149 0.96 -1.27 -6.54
C PRO A 149 1.73 -2.57 -6.75
N GLN A 150 2.55 -2.92 -5.77
CA GLN A 150 3.26 -4.18 -5.72
C GLN A 150 2.61 -5.12 -4.73
N GLY A 151 2.10 -4.58 -3.62
CA GLY A 151 1.36 -5.31 -2.63
C GLY A 151 1.15 -4.52 -1.35
N ILE A 152 0.49 -5.17 -0.40
CA ILE A 152 0.14 -4.63 0.90
C ILE A 152 0.05 -5.78 1.91
N TYR A 153 0.46 -5.55 3.14
CA TYR A 153 0.22 -6.51 4.21
C TYR A 153 -1.20 -6.38 4.75
N VAL A 154 -1.81 -7.52 5.02
CA VAL A 154 -3.19 -7.65 5.51
C VAL A 154 -3.21 -8.47 6.80
N CYS A 155 -3.96 -8.02 7.79
CA CYS A 155 -4.20 -8.74 9.05
C CYS A 155 -5.66 -8.56 9.48
N ASN A 156 -6.22 -9.54 10.19
CA ASN A 156 -7.54 -9.37 10.80
C ASN A 156 -7.50 -8.34 11.94
N SER A 157 -8.57 -7.56 12.05
CA SER A 157 -8.92 -6.92 13.31
C SER A 157 -9.40 -7.97 14.33
N PRO A 158 -9.34 -7.71 15.65
CA PRO A 158 -9.93 -8.61 16.65
C PRO A 158 -11.41 -8.87 16.38
N TRP A 159 -12.15 -7.87 15.90
CA TRP A 159 -13.56 -8.07 15.56
C TRP A 159 -13.74 -9.07 14.40
N GLY A 160 -12.98 -8.93 13.30
CA GLY A 160 -13.02 -9.87 12.18
C GLY A 160 -12.60 -11.29 12.60
N TYR A 161 -11.52 -11.39 13.36
CA TYR A 161 -10.98 -12.67 13.83
C TYR A 161 -11.98 -13.40 14.74
N TYR A 162 -12.43 -12.77 15.83
CA TYR A 162 -13.33 -13.42 16.78
C TYR A 162 -14.74 -13.61 16.22
N GLY A 163 -15.23 -12.69 15.38
CA GLY A 163 -16.49 -12.87 14.68
C GLY A 163 -16.51 -14.12 13.80
N THR A 164 -15.39 -14.43 13.14
CA THR A 164 -15.29 -15.64 12.28
C THR A 164 -14.95 -16.92 13.03
N THR A 165 -14.31 -16.85 14.20
CA THR A 165 -13.90 -18.03 14.98
C THR A 165 -14.89 -18.38 16.10
N GLU A 166 -15.44 -17.40 16.78
CA GLU A 166 -16.30 -17.57 17.96
C GLU A 166 -17.73 -17.11 17.70
N GLY A 167 -17.91 -16.19 16.77
CA GLY A 167 -19.15 -15.47 16.54
C GLY A 167 -19.34 -14.30 17.50
N ASP A 168 -20.32 -13.47 17.19
CA ASP A 168 -20.76 -12.35 18.03
C ASP A 168 -22.27 -12.15 17.89
N GLY A 169 -22.83 -11.01 18.30
CA GLY A 169 -24.27 -10.76 18.18
C GLY A 169 -24.80 -10.63 16.73
N PHE A 170 -23.90 -10.54 15.74
CA PHE A 170 -24.22 -10.43 14.31
C PHE A 170 -23.62 -11.59 13.52
N ALA A 171 -22.31 -11.81 13.65
CA ALA A 171 -21.58 -12.84 12.92
C ALA A 171 -21.77 -14.23 13.57
N ARG A 172 -21.85 -15.25 12.73
CA ARG A 172 -21.69 -16.64 13.14
C ARG A 172 -20.25 -17.10 12.92
N PRO A 173 -19.76 -18.09 13.69
CA PRO A 173 -18.51 -18.74 13.36
C PRO A 173 -18.54 -19.34 11.96
N LEU A 174 -17.42 -19.34 11.25
CA LEU A 174 -17.27 -20.02 9.96
C LEU A 174 -17.00 -21.51 10.22
N THR A 175 -18.04 -22.33 10.05
CA THR A 175 -18.02 -23.77 10.36
C THR A 175 -18.63 -24.63 9.27
N ASN A 176 -19.18 -24.03 8.21
CA ASN A 176 -19.74 -24.77 7.08
C ASN A 176 -18.69 -24.91 5.98
N GLU A 177 -18.71 -26.06 5.31
CA GLU A 177 -17.86 -26.29 4.14
C GLU A 177 -18.02 -25.18 3.09
N GLY A 178 -16.90 -24.60 2.67
CA GLY A 178 -16.84 -23.49 1.72
C GLY A 178 -17.03 -22.09 2.33
N ASP A 179 -17.16 -21.98 3.65
CA ASP A 179 -17.23 -20.67 4.31
C ASP A 179 -15.97 -19.85 4.04
N TYR A 180 -16.17 -18.53 3.88
CA TYR A 180 -15.08 -17.58 3.66
C TYR A 180 -15.38 -16.19 4.23
N TYR A 181 -14.29 -15.44 4.45
CA TYR A 181 -14.28 -14.02 4.73
C TYR A 181 -13.10 -13.39 4.00
N LYS A 182 -13.33 -12.37 3.19
CA LYS A 182 -12.31 -11.80 2.31
C LYS A 182 -12.39 -10.28 2.18
N ILE A 183 -11.25 -9.69 1.83
CA ILE A 183 -11.11 -8.34 1.30
C ILE A 183 -10.78 -8.44 -0.19
N THR A 184 -11.31 -7.53 -0.99
CA THR A 184 -10.99 -7.37 -2.40
C THR A 184 -10.41 -5.98 -2.64
N PHE A 185 -9.21 -5.92 -3.19
CA PHE A 185 -8.59 -4.69 -3.67
C PHE A 185 -8.96 -4.50 -5.14
N ASN A 186 -9.52 -3.34 -5.47
CA ASN A 186 -9.97 -3.01 -6.82
C ASN A 186 -9.15 -1.83 -7.35
N GLY A 187 -8.18 -2.12 -8.20
CA GLY A 187 -7.32 -1.13 -8.85
C GLY A 187 -7.97 -0.59 -10.11
N VAL A 188 -8.17 0.73 -10.17
CA VAL A 188 -8.82 1.41 -11.30
C VAL A 188 -7.82 2.26 -12.06
N ASN A 189 -7.75 2.05 -13.38
CA ASN A 189 -7.10 2.97 -14.29
C ASN A 189 -8.16 3.79 -15.02
N ILE A 190 -8.33 5.06 -14.63
CA ILE A 190 -9.38 5.95 -15.14
C ILE A 190 -9.18 6.20 -16.63
N LYS A 191 -7.94 6.39 -17.06
CA LYS A 191 -7.62 6.70 -18.48
C LYS A 191 -7.93 5.53 -19.40
N GLN A 192 -7.69 4.32 -18.94
CA GLN A 192 -7.96 3.09 -19.72
C GLN A 192 -9.39 2.58 -19.53
N GLY A 193 -10.09 3.03 -18.49
CA GLY A 193 -11.42 2.54 -18.11
C GLY A 193 -11.38 1.08 -17.67
N THR A 194 -10.28 0.63 -17.06
CA THR A 194 -10.11 -0.75 -16.60
C THR A 194 -10.14 -0.84 -15.08
N THR A 195 -10.64 -1.96 -14.58
CA THR A 195 -10.58 -2.31 -13.15
C THR A 195 -10.03 -3.72 -13.04
N HIS A 196 -9.02 -3.90 -12.18
CA HIS A 196 -8.45 -5.21 -11.83
C HIS A 196 -8.69 -5.47 -10.35
N SER A 197 -9.25 -6.63 -10.02
CA SER A 197 -9.61 -6.99 -8.66
C SER A 197 -8.77 -8.15 -8.17
N ILE A 198 -8.26 -8.06 -6.95
CA ILE A 198 -7.45 -9.09 -6.29
C ILE A 198 -8.09 -9.39 -4.94
N ASP A 199 -8.42 -10.64 -4.72
CA ASP A 199 -9.00 -11.15 -3.48
C ASP A 199 -7.90 -11.58 -2.51
N PHE A 200 -8.06 -11.25 -1.23
CA PHE A 200 -7.30 -11.80 -0.13
C PHE A 200 -8.26 -12.40 0.91
N TYR A 201 -8.09 -13.68 1.21
CA TYR A 201 -8.94 -14.38 2.17
C TYR A 201 -8.41 -14.19 3.58
N LEU A 202 -9.23 -13.58 4.43
CA LEU A 202 -8.97 -13.35 5.85
C LEU A 202 -9.33 -14.57 6.71
N ALA A 203 -10.30 -15.38 6.24
CA ALA A 203 -10.63 -16.67 6.81
C ALA A 203 -11.27 -17.59 5.75
N GLU A 204 -11.01 -18.89 5.86
CA GLU A 204 -11.59 -19.95 5.04
C GLU A 204 -11.82 -21.20 5.87
N TYR A 205 -12.93 -21.90 5.63
CA TYR A 205 -13.25 -23.14 6.30
C TYR A 205 -13.62 -24.20 5.25
N LEU A 206 -12.82 -25.28 5.18
CA LEU A 206 -13.00 -26.42 4.25
C LEU A 206 -13.28 -25.96 2.81
N ARG A 207 -12.52 -24.95 2.34
CA ARG A 207 -12.79 -24.33 1.03
C ARG A 207 -11.76 -24.68 -0.03
N GLU A 208 -10.49 -24.64 0.31
CA GLU A 208 -9.37 -24.91 -0.59
C GLU A 208 -8.38 -25.88 0.04
N ASP A 209 -7.75 -26.70 -0.77
CA ASP A 209 -6.61 -27.55 -0.38
C ASP A 209 -5.37 -26.67 -0.23
N ARG A 210 -5.23 -26.04 0.95
CA ARG A 210 -4.13 -25.10 1.22
C ARG A 210 -2.78 -25.78 1.38
N ASN A 211 -2.77 -26.97 1.98
CA ASN A 211 -1.57 -27.74 2.19
C ASN A 211 -1.13 -28.54 0.96
N LYS A 212 -1.99 -28.57 -0.10
CA LYS A 212 -1.76 -29.22 -1.41
C LYS A 212 -1.52 -30.72 -1.32
N ASP A 213 -2.17 -31.39 -0.38
CA ASP A 213 -2.11 -32.85 -0.23
C ASP A 213 -3.17 -33.60 -1.05
N GLY A 214 -4.06 -32.88 -1.70
CA GLY A 214 -5.14 -33.39 -2.56
C GLY A 214 -6.44 -33.67 -1.80
N ILE A 215 -6.54 -33.29 -0.52
CA ILE A 215 -7.72 -33.55 0.31
C ILE A 215 -8.07 -32.30 1.10
N ILE A 216 -9.26 -31.74 0.89
CA ILE A 216 -9.77 -30.63 1.70
C ILE A 216 -10.26 -31.18 3.04
N ASN A 217 -9.65 -30.75 4.12
CA ASN A 217 -9.97 -31.17 5.50
C ASN A 217 -9.69 -30.05 6.51
N SER A 218 -9.77 -30.36 7.82
CA SER A 218 -9.58 -29.36 8.89
C SER A 218 -8.19 -28.73 8.94
N ASP A 219 -7.19 -29.38 8.35
CA ASP A 219 -5.81 -28.86 8.32
C ASP A 219 -5.66 -27.71 7.30
N ASP A 220 -6.65 -27.54 6.42
CA ASP A 220 -6.75 -26.47 5.45
C ASP A 220 -7.53 -25.24 5.95
N ASN A 221 -8.12 -25.34 7.15
CA ASN A 221 -8.82 -24.20 7.72
C ASN A 221 -7.84 -23.08 8.04
N TYR A 222 -8.24 -21.88 7.69
CA TYR A 222 -7.39 -20.70 7.82
C TYR A 222 -8.17 -19.54 8.43
N THR A 223 -7.58 -18.89 9.42
CA THR A 223 -8.00 -17.58 9.90
C THR A 223 -6.74 -16.75 10.16
N ASN A 224 -6.62 -15.64 9.48
CA ASN A 224 -5.44 -14.80 9.52
C ASN A 224 -5.31 -14.08 10.87
N ASP A 225 -4.25 -14.36 11.62
CA ASP A 225 -3.91 -13.74 12.92
C ASP A 225 -2.58 -12.97 12.88
N HIS A 226 -2.00 -12.79 11.71
CA HIS A 226 -0.67 -12.24 11.48
C HIS A 226 -0.67 -11.35 10.23
N TRP A 227 0.44 -10.65 9.98
CA TRP A 227 0.64 -9.93 8.73
C TRP A 227 0.95 -10.90 7.61
N ALA A 228 0.16 -10.88 6.55
CA ALA A 228 0.39 -11.65 5.34
C ALA A 228 0.34 -10.74 4.11
N TRP A 229 1.28 -10.94 3.18
CA TRP A 229 1.39 -10.17 1.97
C TRP A 229 0.29 -10.50 0.97
N CYS A 230 -0.40 -9.48 0.51
CA CYS A 230 -1.28 -9.53 -0.64
C CYS A 230 -0.56 -8.92 -1.84
N ASP A 231 -0.25 -9.74 -2.83
CA ASP A 231 0.41 -9.31 -4.06
C ASP A 231 -0.59 -8.56 -4.96
N LEU A 232 -0.28 -7.30 -5.30
CA LEU A 232 -1.13 -6.43 -6.11
C LEU A 232 -0.51 -6.08 -7.48
N HIS A 233 0.65 -6.66 -7.83
CA HIS A 233 1.41 -6.26 -9.02
C HIS A 233 0.63 -6.41 -10.34
N GLU A 234 -0.31 -7.37 -10.41
CA GLU A 234 -1.15 -7.59 -11.61
C GLU A 234 -2.17 -6.46 -11.87
N MET A 235 -2.36 -5.54 -10.92
CA MET A 235 -3.20 -4.37 -11.16
C MET A 235 -2.62 -3.43 -12.22
N GLY A 236 -1.29 -3.43 -12.38
CA GLY A 236 -0.61 -2.49 -13.27
C GLY A 236 -0.72 -1.04 -12.79
N ASP A 237 -0.79 -0.10 -13.73
CA ASP A 237 -0.98 1.33 -13.41
C ASP A 237 -2.40 1.59 -12.93
N VAL A 238 -2.54 2.21 -11.76
CA VAL A 238 -3.85 2.61 -11.21
C VAL A 238 -3.85 4.07 -10.78
N ASP A 239 -5.00 4.72 -10.86
CA ASP A 239 -5.28 6.04 -10.29
C ASP A 239 -5.84 5.93 -8.88
N VAL A 240 -6.58 4.84 -8.63
CA VAL A 240 -7.28 4.57 -7.37
C VAL A 240 -7.23 3.09 -7.06
N ILE A 241 -7.03 2.74 -5.79
CA ILE A 241 -7.38 1.42 -5.23
C ILE A 241 -8.56 1.64 -4.30
N TYR A 242 -9.67 0.96 -4.51
CA TYR A 242 -10.76 0.93 -3.52
C TYR A 242 -10.97 -0.48 -2.99
N ILE A 243 -11.50 -0.55 -1.76
CA ILE A 243 -11.65 -1.79 -1.01
C ILE A 243 -13.13 -2.17 -0.97
N THR A 244 -13.39 -3.48 -1.15
CA THR A 244 -14.66 -4.11 -0.83
C THR A 244 -14.42 -5.34 0.03
N MET A 245 -15.39 -5.72 0.84
CA MET A 245 -15.33 -6.92 1.68
C MET A 245 -16.55 -7.79 1.46
N ASP A 246 -16.37 -9.10 1.62
CA ASP A 246 -17.43 -10.09 1.47
C ASP A 246 -17.19 -11.30 2.38
N SER A 247 -18.26 -11.97 2.75
CA SER A 247 -18.25 -13.18 3.59
C SER A 247 -19.41 -14.09 3.20
N SER A 248 -19.26 -15.38 3.43
CA SER A 248 -20.36 -16.35 3.30
C SER A 248 -21.43 -16.19 4.39
N ASP A 249 -21.15 -15.47 5.47
CA ASP A 249 -22.11 -15.12 6.51
C ASP A 249 -22.89 -13.86 6.12
N GLN A 250 -24.04 -14.04 5.46
CA GLN A 250 -24.91 -12.99 4.93
C GLN A 250 -26.23 -12.94 5.70
N GLY A 251 -26.70 -11.73 5.99
CA GLY A 251 -27.97 -11.44 6.61
C GLY A 251 -28.89 -10.56 5.76
N GLU A 252 -29.98 -10.10 6.35
CA GLU A 252 -30.93 -9.20 5.68
C GLU A 252 -30.29 -7.87 5.23
N PHE A 253 -29.26 -7.41 5.97
CA PHE A 253 -28.58 -6.13 5.74
C PHE A 253 -27.21 -6.30 5.05
N GLY A 254 -26.91 -7.45 4.51
CA GLY A 254 -25.63 -7.77 3.87
C GLY A 254 -24.75 -8.66 4.76
N MET A 255 -23.44 -8.50 4.67
CA MET A 255 -22.47 -9.27 5.41
C MET A 255 -22.59 -9.05 6.93
N ASN A 256 -22.73 -10.13 7.70
CA ASN A 256 -22.78 -10.09 9.16
C ASN A 256 -21.39 -10.02 9.81
N THR A 257 -20.38 -10.58 9.13
CA THR A 257 -19.00 -10.51 9.57
C THR A 257 -18.51 -9.05 9.58
N SER A 258 -17.59 -8.72 10.49
CA SER A 258 -17.01 -7.37 10.57
C SER A 258 -16.52 -6.85 9.23
N THR A 259 -16.72 -5.56 8.95
CA THR A 259 -16.17 -4.86 7.79
C THR A 259 -14.89 -4.08 8.12
N ILE A 260 -14.22 -4.44 9.23
CA ILE A 260 -12.96 -3.82 9.66
C ILE A 260 -11.81 -4.78 9.40
N VAL A 261 -10.79 -4.28 8.69
CA VAL A 261 -9.55 -4.99 8.35
C VAL A 261 -8.35 -4.11 8.66
N CYS A 262 -7.21 -4.72 8.97
CA CYS A 262 -5.95 -4.04 9.23
C CYS A 262 -5.01 -4.19 8.02
N LEU A 263 -4.35 -3.08 7.67
CA LEU A 263 -3.48 -2.95 6.50
C LEU A 263 -2.19 -2.25 6.90
N ASP A 264 -1.06 -2.62 6.29
CA ASP A 264 0.22 -1.94 6.50
C ASP A 264 1.15 -2.15 5.31
N GLY A 265 2.22 -1.38 5.22
CA GLY A 265 3.30 -1.60 4.26
C GLY A 265 2.84 -1.61 2.80
N LEU A 266 1.96 -0.68 2.41
CA LEU A 266 1.61 -0.50 0.99
C LEU A 266 2.88 -0.21 0.19
N SER A 267 3.18 -1.07 -0.77
CA SER A 267 4.36 -0.97 -1.63
C SER A 267 3.95 -0.62 -3.06
N CYS A 268 4.50 0.46 -3.61
CA CYS A 268 4.16 0.94 -4.94
C CYS A 268 5.36 1.50 -5.68
N TYR A 269 5.40 1.35 -6.99
CA TYR A 269 6.18 2.24 -7.83
C TYR A 269 5.37 3.52 -8.10
N ILE A 270 5.88 4.65 -7.65
CA ILE A 270 5.25 5.94 -7.94
C ILE A 270 5.77 6.40 -9.30
N ARG A 271 4.90 6.48 -10.28
CA ARG A 271 5.25 7.16 -11.52
C ARG A 271 5.21 8.66 -11.27
N GLY A 272 6.36 9.31 -11.42
CA GLY A 272 6.40 10.76 -11.38
C GLY A 272 5.37 11.32 -12.37
N SER A 273 4.56 12.29 -11.94
CA SER A 273 3.65 13.00 -12.83
C SER A 273 4.47 13.83 -13.82
N VAL A 274 4.88 13.19 -14.90
CA VAL A 274 5.26 13.87 -16.12
C VAL A 274 3.97 13.93 -16.94
N ASN A 275 3.55 15.13 -17.34
CA ASN A 275 2.56 15.24 -18.40
C ASN A 275 3.02 14.32 -19.54
N ASP A 276 2.36 13.18 -19.70
CA ASP A 276 2.59 12.28 -20.80
C ASP A 276 2.18 12.96 -22.09
N THR A 277 3.08 13.74 -22.64
CA THR A 277 3.18 13.87 -24.08
C THR A 277 3.93 12.62 -24.53
N PRO A 278 3.35 11.77 -25.38
CA PRO A 278 4.02 10.57 -25.87
C PRO A 278 5.07 10.95 -26.91
N ASP A 279 6.20 11.40 -26.46
CA ASP A 279 7.46 11.51 -27.21
C ASP A 279 8.50 12.19 -26.31
N ASN A 280 9.26 11.36 -25.58
CA ASN A 280 10.68 11.61 -25.33
C ASN A 280 11.17 10.70 -24.20
N ASN A 281 12.20 9.91 -24.49
CA ASN A 281 12.99 9.04 -23.59
C ASN A 281 13.75 9.84 -22.49
N ASN A 282 13.15 10.87 -21.92
CA ASN A 282 13.80 11.71 -20.91
C ASN A 282 13.30 11.33 -19.51
N ASN A 283 13.97 10.40 -18.88
CA ASN A 283 13.64 9.96 -17.53
C ASN A 283 14.52 10.68 -16.50
N ILE A 284 13.89 11.37 -15.53
CA ILE A 284 14.56 11.91 -14.35
C ILE A 284 13.84 11.40 -13.12
N PHE A 285 14.58 10.75 -12.21
CA PHE A 285 14.06 10.31 -10.92
C PHE A 285 15.17 10.33 -9.88
N ALA A 286 14.81 10.23 -8.60
CA ALA A 286 15.76 10.13 -7.50
C ALA A 286 15.54 8.85 -6.70
N ALA A 287 16.64 8.20 -6.31
CA ALA A 287 16.62 7.04 -5.43
C ALA A 287 17.96 7.00 -4.64
N ASN A 288 17.88 6.58 -3.37
CA ASN A 288 19.07 6.38 -2.51
C ASN A 288 20.03 7.56 -2.49
N GLY A 289 19.53 8.82 -2.44
CA GLY A 289 20.36 10.00 -2.43
C GLY A 289 21.07 10.30 -3.77
N MET A 290 20.63 9.66 -4.86
CA MET A 290 21.13 9.87 -6.21
C MET A 290 20.01 10.39 -7.11
N ILE A 291 20.35 11.23 -8.10
CA ILE A 291 19.44 11.64 -9.18
C ILE A 291 19.87 10.91 -10.46
N TYR A 292 18.96 10.17 -11.03
CA TYR A 292 19.14 9.46 -12.28
C TYR A 292 18.53 10.26 -13.42
N THR A 293 19.26 10.40 -14.51
CA THR A 293 18.81 11.17 -15.69
C THR A 293 19.13 10.38 -16.94
N SER A 294 18.24 10.45 -17.94
CA SER A 294 18.47 9.90 -19.27
C SER A 294 18.00 10.91 -20.31
N PHE A 295 18.90 11.36 -21.21
CA PHE A 295 18.61 12.34 -22.24
C PHE A 295 19.18 11.93 -23.58
N ASP A 296 18.49 12.27 -24.67
CA ASP A 296 18.97 12.02 -26.03
C ASP A 296 20.09 12.97 -26.45
N LYS A 297 20.21 14.12 -25.77
CA LYS A 297 21.21 15.16 -26.05
C LYS A 297 21.75 15.74 -24.75
N GLU A 298 22.95 16.31 -24.84
CA GLU A 298 23.53 17.06 -23.72
C GLU A 298 22.58 18.19 -23.28
N GLN A 299 22.40 18.32 -21.96
CA GLN A 299 21.53 19.32 -21.34
C GLN A 299 22.14 19.93 -20.09
N THR A 300 21.63 21.10 -19.75
CA THR A 300 21.79 21.66 -18.41
C THR A 300 20.51 21.45 -17.63
N ILE A 301 20.61 20.82 -16.47
CA ILE A 301 19.50 20.66 -15.52
C ILE A 301 19.74 21.52 -14.30
N THR A 302 18.68 22.09 -13.74
CA THR A 302 18.76 22.89 -12.51
C THR A 302 17.78 22.33 -11.50
N LEU A 303 18.27 22.04 -10.32
CA LEU A 303 17.50 21.54 -9.18
C LEU A 303 16.99 22.71 -8.34
N TYR A 304 15.68 22.79 -8.12
CA TYR A 304 15.01 23.79 -7.29
C TYR A 304 14.35 23.15 -6.08
N ASN A 305 14.34 23.84 -4.96
CA ASN A 305 13.52 23.45 -3.80
C ASN A 305 12.06 23.92 -3.97
N THR A 306 11.20 23.58 -3.01
CA THR A 306 9.76 23.96 -3.01
C THR A 306 9.53 25.47 -2.92
N ALA A 307 10.52 26.27 -2.46
CA ALA A 307 10.47 27.73 -2.45
C ALA A 307 10.91 28.36 -3.78
N GLY A 308 11.23 27.56 -4.79
CA GLY A 308 11.70 28.02 -6.11
C GLY A 308 13.16 28.49 -6.13
N MET A 309 13.95 28.23 -5.06
CA MET A 309 15.38 28.55 -5.05
C MET A 309 16.17 27.47 -5.78
N ALA A 310 17.07 27.87 -6.68
CA ALA A 310 18.03 26.98 -7.30
C ALA A 310 19.04 26.45 -6.27
N ILE A 311 19.12 25.13 -6.16
CA ILE A 311 20.01 24.42 -5.24
C ILE A 311 21.30 24.03 -5.93
N SER A 312 21.21 23.47 -7.13
CA SER A 312 22.36 23.02 -7.91
C SER A 312 22.04 23.02 -9.42
N THR A 313 23.07 23.15 -10.23
CA THR A 313 22.97 23.06 -11.69
C THR A 313 24.02 22.08 -12.19
N TYR A 314 23.62 21.17 -13.07
CA TYR A 314 24.45 20.12 -13.63
C TYR A 314 24.40 20.15 -15.16
N ARG A 315 25.54 19.91 -15.78
CA ARG A 315 25.63 19.66 -17.22
C ARG A 315 25.71 18.16 -17.43
N VAL A 316 24.73 17.61 -18.11
CA VAL A 316 24.52 16.17 -18.30
C VAL A 316 24.66 15.86 -19.79
N ALA A 317 25.59 14.98 -20.15
CA ALA A 317 25.75 14.54 -21.53
C ALA A 317 24.55 13.70 -22.02
N ALA A 318 24.50 13.38 -23.31
CA ALA A 318 23.55 12.39 -23.82
C ALA A 318 23.76 11.02 -23.19
N GLY A 319 22.68 10.27 -22.96
CA GLY A 319 22.66 8.96 -22.29
C GLY A 319 22.19 9.02 -20.85
N THR A 320 22.39 7.91 -20.13
CA THR A 320 22.00 7.78 -18.72
C THR A 320 23.15 8.24 -17.81
N HIS A 321 22.83 9.09 -16.85
CA HIS A 321 23.77 9.63 -15.87
C HIS A 321 23.21 9.54 -14.46
N ILE A 322 24.12 9.41 -13.49
CA ILE A 322 23.81 9.37 -12.05
C ILE A 322 24.53 10.58 -11.41
N ILE A 323 23.75 11.37 -10.68
CA ILE A 323 24.24 12.56 -9.97
C ILE A 323 24.15 12.28 -8.48
N ASP A 324 25.27 12.42 -7.78
CA ASP A 324 25.29 12.27 -6.32
C ASP A 324 24.59 13.47 -5.67
N ALA A 325 23.53 13.18 -4.92
CA ALA A 325 22.73 14.15 -4.20
C ALA A 325 22.73 13.93 -2.66
N HIS A 326 23.64 13.08 -2.12
CA HIS A 326 23.71 12.80 -0.69
C HIS A 326 23.97 14.05 0.18
N ASN A 327 24.53 15.10 -0.40
CA ASN A 327 24.77 16.37 0.28
C ASN A 327 23.58 17.33 0.23
N ILE A 328 22.49 16.94 -0.42
CA ILE A 328 21.24 17.71 -0.52
C ILE A 328 20.30 17.17 0.57
N ALA A 329 19.65 18.07 1.30
CA ALA A 329 18.70 17.68 2.34
C ALA A 329 17.55 16.84 1.75
N ARG A 330 17.03 15.89 2.52
CA ARG A 330 15.84 15.16 2.10
C ARG A 330 14.65 16.10 1.90
N GLY A 331 13.87 15.88 0.85
CA GLY A 331 12.72 16.72 0.54
C GLY A 331 12.29 16.67 -0.92
N ILE A 332 11.25 17.44 -1.23
CA ILE A 332 10.72 17.59 -2.58
C ILE A 332 11.56 18.63 -3.34
N TYR A 333 11.94 18.26 -4.57
CA TYR A 333 12.71 19.11 -5.48
C TYR A 333 12.11 19.07 -6.89
N PHE A 334 12.40 20.10 -7.66
CA PHE A 334 12.03 20.23 -9.07
C PHE A 334 13.28 20.29 -9.92
N VAL A 335 13.43 19.40 -10.88
CA VAL A 335 14.55 19.40 -11.84
C VAL A 335 14.06 20.01 -13.14
N GLN A 336 14.50 21.24 -13.41
CA GLN A 336 14.23 21.91 -14.69
C GLN A 336 15.23 21.44 -15.75
N HIS A 337 14.75 21.13 -16.94
CA HIS A 337 15.53 20.75 -18.11
C HIS A 337 14.91 21.34 -19.38
N SER A 338 15.54 21.16 -20.56
CA SER A 338 15.10 21.81 -21.82
C SER A 338 13.70 21.38 -22.27
N TYR A 339 13.20 20.23 -21.81
CA TYR A 339 11.90 19.67 -22.22
C TYR A 339 10.81 19.83 -21.16
N GLY A 340 11.12 20.38 -19.99
CA GLY A 340 10.14 20.57 -18.92
C GLY A 340 10.73 20.58 -17.53
N VAL A 341 9.91 20.20 -16.56
CA VAL A 341 10.28 20.11 -15.14
C VAL A 341 9.85 18.75 -14.59
N ALA A 342 10.77 18.04 -13.99
CA ALA A 342 10.49 16.80 -13.25
C ALA A 342 10.48 17.07 -11.75
N LYS A 343 9.50 16.50 -11.02
CA LYS A 343 9.49 16.48 -9.55
C LYS A 343 10.23 15.24 -9.08
N ILE A 344 11.14 15.41 -8.13
CA ILE A 344 11.85 14.31 -7.48
C ILE A 344 11.76 14.44 -5.96
N ILE A 345 11.93 13.32 -5.26
CA ILE A 345 12.04 13.28 -3.80
C ILE A 345 13.43 12.72 -3.46
N LEU A 346 14.24 13.47 -2.71
CA LEU A 346 15.56 13.08 -2.25
C LEU A 346 15.52 12.64 -0.80
#